data_99a8c4c5d6c6213dcb811a46e23b95ff
#
_entry.id   99a8c4c5d6c6213dcb811a46e23b95ff
#
_cell.length_a   1.000
_cell.length_b   1.000
_cell.length_c   1.000
_cell.angle_alpha   90.00
_cell.angle_beta   90.00
_cell.angle_gamma   90.00
#
_symmetry.space_group_name_H-M   'P 1'
#
loop_
_entity.id
_entity.type
_entity.pdbx_description
1 polymer ?
#
loop_
_entity_poly.entity_id
_entity_poly.type
_entity_poly.pdbx_seq_one_letter_code
_entity_poly.pdbx_strand_id
1 'polypeptide(L)' 'MTLFQLKTQTSAIVAGVEDRSEHDPISRRLREIGFVPGEVVKVVGQGLIGREPLLVQVGFTRFALRRNEAERVSLREVPA' A
#
# COMPACT_ATOMS: atom_id res chain seq x y z
N MET A 1 10.72 2.92 2.53
CA MET A 1 9.51 2.77 3.38
C MET A 1 8.45 1.98 2.65
N THR A 2 7.75 1.13 3.34
CA THR A 2 6.62 0.41 2.77
C THR A 2 5.30 0.99 3.26
N LEU A 3 4.23 0.63 2.57
CA LEU A 3 2.87 1.07 2.92
C LEU A 3 2.50 0.67 4.35
N PHE A 4 2.95 -0.49 4.81
CA PHE A 4 2.65 -0.94 6.17
C PHE A 4 3.26 -0.05 7.25
N GLN A 5 4.33 0.68 6.93
CA GLN A 5 5.00 1.60 7.85
C GLN A 5 4.39 2.99 7.86
N LEU A 6 3.50 3.29 6.92
CA LEU A 6 2.89 4.61 6.81
C LEU A 6 1.86 4.83 7.91
N LYS A 7 1.96 5.97 8.60
CA LYS A 7 1.02 6.31 9.68
C LYS A 7 -0.39 6.56 9.13
N THR A 8 -1.38 6.23 9.95
CA THR A 8 -2.78 6.53 9.65
C THR A 8 -2.98 8.02 9.39
N GLN A 9 -3.82 8.34 8.42
CA GLN A 9 -4.12 9.70 7.95
C GLN A 9 -2.93 10.39 7.28
N THR A 10 -1.95 9.63 6.82
CA THR A 10 -0.79 10.16 6.09
C THR A 10 -0.82 9.64 4.67
N SER A 11 -0.42 10.51 3.73
CA SER A 11 -0.33 10.17 2.31
C SER A 11 1.13 9.97 1.89
N ALA A 12 1.33 9.19 0.85
CA ALA A 12 2.63 9.00 0.22
C ALA A 12 2.43 8.64 -1.25
N ILE A 13 3.52 8.62 -2.01
CA ILE A 13 3.49 8.26 -3.42
C ILE A 13 4.03 6.84 -3.58
N VAL A 14 3.33 6.01 -4.35
CA VAL A 14 3.79 4.67 -4.65
C VAL A 14 5.07 4.75 -5.49
N ALA A 15 6.12 4.09 -5.03
CA ALA A 15 7.36 3.92 -5.79
C ALA A 15 7.29 2.66 -6.66
N GLY A 16 6.63 1.62 -6.17
CA GLY A 16 6.45 0.37 -6.88
C GLY A 16 5.91 -0.72 -5.99
N VAL A 17 5.74 -1.88 -6.55
CA VAL A 17 5.32 -3.09 -5.83
C VAL A 17 6.39 -4.15 -6.02
N GLU A 18 6.85 -4.71 -4.92
CA GLU A 18 7.90 -5.72 -4.91
C GLU A 18 7.32 -7.12 -5.13
N ASP A 19 7.92 -7.86 -6.06
CA ASP A 19 7.62 -9.28 -6.22
C ASP A 19 8.46 -10.08 -5.25
N ARG A 20 7.83 -10.99 -4.52
CA ARG A 20 8.52 -11.86 -3.57
C ARG A 20 8.83 -13.24 -4.14
N SER A 21 8.38 -13.49 -5.36
CA SER A 21 8.66 -14.70 -6.11
C SER A 21 8.59 -14.37 -7.59
N GLU A 22 9.01 -15.31 -8.44
CA GLU A 22 9.04 -15.11 -9.90
C GLU A 22 7.65 -14.80 -10.47
N HIS A 23 6.62 -15.43 -9.93
CA HIS A 23 5.24 -15.20 -10.34
C HIS A 23 4.40 -14.90 -9.10
N ASP A 24 4.58 -13.71 -8.54
CA ASP A 24 3.89 -13.32 -7.32
C ASP A 24 2.47 -12.83 -7.64
N PRO A 25 1.44 -13.63 -7.36
CA PRO A 25 0.06 -13.26 -7.67
C PRO A 25 -0.43 -12.08 -6.82
N ILE A 26 0.13 -11.92 -5.62
CA ILE A 26 -0.26 -10.81 -4.72
C ILE A 26 0.25 -9.49 -5.30
N SER A 27 1.51 -9.43 -5.70
CA SER A 27 2.09 -8.22 -6.29
C SER A 27 1.39 -7.86 -7.59
N ARG A 28 1.09 -8.86 -8.42
CA ARG A 28 0.37 -8.65 -9.67
C ARG A 28 -1.00 -8.05 -9.42
N ARG A 29 -1.74 -8.59 -8.44
CA ARG A 29 -3.05 -8.07 -8.08
C ARG A 29 -2.97 -6.63 -7.57
N LEU A 30 -1.99 -6.32 -6.73
CA LEU A 30 -1.80 -4.97 -6.21
C LEU A 30 -1.61 -3.96 -7.34
N ARG A 31 -0.81 -4.31 -8.35
CA ARG A 31 -0.62 -3.44 -9.52
C ARG A 31 -1.92 -3.27 -10.31
N GLU A 32 -2.67 -4.34 -10.48
CA GLU A 32 -3.93 -4.31 -11.23
C GLU A 32 -5.00 -3.45 -10.57
N ILE A 33 -5.02 -3.38 -9.23
CA ILE A 33 -6.01 -2.58 -8.52
C ILE A 33 -5.58 -1.13 -8.29
N GLY A 34 -4.39 -0.74 -8.76
CA GLY A 34 -3.99 0.67 -8.80
C GLY A 34 -2.73 1.05 -8.05
N PHE A 35 -2.03 0.12 -7.42
CA PHE A 35 -0.77 0.44 -6.75
C PHE A 35 0.36 0.47 -7.79
N VAL A 36 0.42 1.58 -8.51
CA VAL A 36 1.42 1.78 -9.57
C VAL A 36 2.27 3.01 -9.27
N PRO A 37 3.53 3.05 -9.77
CA PRO A 37 4.41 4.18 -9.50
C PRO A 37 3.76 5.53 -9.83
N GLY A 38 3.87 6.47 -8.91
CA GLY A 38 3.33 7.81 -9.08
C GLY A 38 1.95 8.02 -8.48
N GLU A 39 1.23 6.97 -8.15
CA GLU A 39 -0.09 7.09 -7.51
C GLU A 39 0.05 7.52 -6.05
N VAL A 40 -0.85 8.39 -5.62
CA VAL A 40 -0.92 8.81 -4.22
C VAL A 40 -1.78 7.82 -3.45
N VAL A 41 -1.27 7.37 -2.32
CA VAL A 41 -1.98 6.48 -1.40
C VAL A 41 -2.10 7.12 -0.04
N LYS A 42 -3.13 6.77 0.69
CA LYS A 42 -3.34 7.25 2.04
C LYS A 42 -3.83 6.10 2.93
N VAL A 43 -3.22 5.96 4.10
CA VAL A 43 -3.74 5.03 5.11
C VAL A 43 -4.84 5.75 5.85
N VAL A 44 -6.07 5.26 5.73
CA VAL A 44 -7.25 5.90 6.32
C VAL A 44 -7.79 5.16 7.54
N GLY A 45 -7.25 4.00 7.84
CA GLY A 45 -7.62 3.24 9.05
C GLY A 45 -6.75 2.03 9.23
N GLN A 46 -6.88 1.39 10.39
CA GLN A 46 -6.13 0.17 10.71
C GLN A 46 -6.91 -0.67 11.70
N GLY A 47 -6.70 -1.97 11.63
CA GLY A 47 -7.28 -2.90 12.59
C GLY A 47 -6.65 -2.75 13.96
N LEU A 48 -7.34 -3.26 14.98
CA LEU A 48 -6.92 -3.10 16.39
C LEU A 48 -5.76 -4.01 16.78
N ILE A 49 -5.57 -5.12 16.07
CA ILE A 49 -4.53 -6.10 16.41
C ILE A 49 -3.51 -6.14 15.28
N GLY A 50 -2.25 -5.73 15.59
CA GLY A 50 -1.18 -5.76 14.61
C GLY A 50 -1.38 -4.83 13.42
N ARG A 51 -2.25 -3.84 13.53
CA ARG A 51 -2.60 -2.92 12.44
C ARG A 51 -3.23 -3.60 11.22
N GLU A 52 -3.74 -4.80 11.38
CA GLU A 52 -4.39 -5.52 10.28
C GLU A 52 -5.90 -5.60 10.46
N PRO A 53 -6.65 -5.45 9.37
CA PRO A 53 -6.18 -5.02 8.06
C PRO A 53 -5.86 -3.53 8.03
N LEU A 54 -4.99 -3.14 7.12
CA LEU A 54 -4.70 -1.73 6.89
C LEU A 54 -5.68 -1.23 5.84
N LEU A 55 -6.44 -0.18 6.16
CA LEU A 55 -7.38 0.39 5.21
C LEU A 55 -6.70 1.49 4.43
N VAL A 56 -6.60 1.32 3.12
CA VAL A 56 -5.80 2.17 2.24
C VAL A 56 -6.68 2.73 1.13
N GLN A 57 -6.54 4.02 0.88
CA GLN A 57 -7.20 4.68 -0.23
C GLN A 57 -6.20 4.93 -1.35
N VAL A 58 -6.54 4.49 -2.55
CA VAL A 58 -5.81 4.80 -3.78
C VAL A 58 -6.84 5.27 -4.81
N GLY A 59 -6.62 6.46 -5.39
CA GLY A 59 -7.64 7.09 -6.21
C GLY A 59 -8.91 7.34 -5.40
N PHE A 60 -10.03 6.87 -5.91
CA PHE A 60 -11.33 6.98 -5.23
C PHE A 60 -11.76 5.69 -4.55
N THR A 61 -10.87 4.69 -4.48
CA THR A 61 -11.20 3.37 -3.97
C THR A 61 -10.45 3.09 -2.68
N ARG A 62 -11.09 2.37 -1.78
CA ARG A 62 -10.48 1.92 -0.52
C ARG A 62 -10.34 0.41 -0.54
N PHE A 63 -9.19 -0.06 -0.05
CA PHE A 63 -8.88 -1.49 0.03
C PHE A 63 -8.43 -1.82 1.44
N ALA A 64 -8.83 -3.01 1.90
CA ALA A 64 -8.31 -3.57 3.14
C ALA A 64 -7.14 -4.49 2.78
N LEU A 65 -5.94 -4.17 3.24
CA LEU A 65 -4.74 -4.94 2.93
C LEU A 65 -4.22 -5.64 4.17
N ARG A 66 -3.79 -6.87 3.99
CA ARG A 66 -3.06 -7.60 5.01
C ARG A 66 -1.62 -7.08 5.05
N ARG A 67 -0.94 -7.37 6.15
CA ARG A 67 0.45 -6.94 6.34
C ARG A 67 1.35 -7.36 5.17
N ASN A 68 1.30 -8.64 4.78
CA ASN A 68 2.15 -9.14 3.71
C ASN A 68 1.87 -8.48 2.35
N GLU A 69 0.65 -7.98 2.15
CA GLU A 69 0.30 -7.22 0.95
C GLU A 69 0.85 -5.81 1.04
N ALA A 70 0.61 -5.12 2.15
CA ALA A 70 1.05 -3.74 2.34
C ALA A 70 2.58 -3.62 2.37
N GLU A 71 3.28 -4.63 2.87
CA GLU A 71 4.75 -4.64 2.90
C GLU A 71 5.39 -4.75 1.52
N ARG A 72 4.64 -5.16 0.51
CA ARG A 72 5.12 -5.21 -0.88
C ARG A 72 5.09 -3.84 -1.56
N VAL A 73 4.31 -2.90 -1.06
CA VAL A 73 4.17 -1.57 -1.67
C VAL A 73 5.25 -0.65 -1.13
N SER A 74 6.18 -0.26 -2.00
CA SER A 74 7.25 0.68 -1.66
C SER A 74 6.78 2.10 -1.91
N LEU A 75 7.14 3.01 -1.02
CA LEU A 75 6.67 4.39 -1.04
C LEU A 75 7.82 5.39 -1.20
N ARG A 76 7.49 6.54 -1.79
CA ARG A 76 8.27 7.76 -1.74
C ARG A 76 7.52 8.77 -0.89
N GLU A 77 8.25 9.68 -0.23
CA GLU A 77 7.61 10.75 0.50
C GLU A 77 6.96 11.74 -0.47
N VAL A 78 5.82 12.29 -0.05
CA VAL A 78 5.19 13.39 -0.79
C VAL A 78 6.06 14.62 -0.60
N PRO A 79 6.47 15.31 -1.68
CA PRO A 79 7.26 16.54 -1.55
C PRO A 79 6.52 17.58 -0.71
N ALA A 80 7.27 18.25 0.15
CA ALA A 80 6.73 19.30 1.01
C ALA A 80 6.30 20.54 0.18
#